data_4e0cc70c6105736323b7200d6fc48508
#
_entry.id   4e0cc70c6105736323b7200d6fc48508
#
_cell.length_a   1.000
_cell.length_b   1.000
_cell.length_c   1.000
_cell.angle_alpha   90.00
_cell.angle_beta   90.00
_cell.angle_gamma   90.00
#
_symmetry.space_group_name_H-M   'P 1'
#
loop_
_entity.id
_entity.type
_entity.pdbx_description
1 polymer ?
#
loop_
_entity_poly.entity_id
_entity_poly.type
_entity_poly.pdbx_seq_one_letter_code
_entity_poly.pdbx_strand_id
1 'polypeptide(L)'
;MTVINTETAMEHLRLDDEIDKTMVEGYLAAAEDAAMQFLNRRFFADQAALDSAVENESAGDRPLIITPSIQSAVLLIVGWLYENRGDDLSPDIPGPACWLLNPWRIQWVFSRRG
;
A
#
# COMPACT_ATOMS: atom_id res chain seq x y z
N MET A 1 -4.13 11.36 3.05
CA MET A 1 -3.32 11.52 1.84
C MET A 1 -2.56 10.25 1.53
N THR A 2 -2.58 9.83 0.30
CA THR A 2 -1.96 8.57 -0.10
C THR A 2 -0.57 8.80 -0.66
N VAL A 3 0.28 7.77 -0.57
CA VAL A 3 1.64 7.81 -1.12
C VAL A 3 1.59 7.76 -2.64
N ILE A 4 0.70 6.91 -3.18
CA ILE A 4 0.50 6.80 -4.62
C ILE A 4 -0.55 7.81 -5.04
N ASN A 5 -0.34 8.43 -6.18
CA ASN A 5 -1.27 9.40 -6.73
C ASN A 5 -2.58 8.70 -7.13
N THR A 6 -3.71 9.29 -6.74
CA THR A 6 -5.03 8.74 -7.05
C THR A 6 -5.21 8.57 -8.57
N GLU A 7 -4.68 9.50 -9.35
CA GLU A 7 -4.77 9.41 -10.80
C GLU A 7 -4.05 8.20 -11.36
N THR A 8 -2.95 7.82 -10.75
CA THR A 8 -2.24 6.59 -11.14
C THR A 8 -3.13 5.37 -10.91
N ALA A 9 -3.83 5.33 -9.79
CA ALA A 9 -4.73 4.22 -9.49
C ALA A 9 -5.91 4.20 -10.48
N MET A 10 -6.43 5.37 -10.81
CA MET A 10 -7.54 5.46 -11.78
C MET A 10 -7.11 4.97 -13.16
N GLU A 11 -5.89 5.32 -13.59
CA GLU A 11 -5.35 4.82 -14.84
C GLU A 11 -5.21 3.30 -14.82
N HIS A 12 -4.77 2.77 -13.70
CA HIS A 12 -4.62 1.32 -13.53
C HIS A 12 -5.98 0.62 -13.71
N LEU A 13 -7.05 1.23 -13.18
CA LEU A 13 -8.40 0.70 -13.29
C LEU A 13 -9.09 1.09 -14.59
N ARG A 14 -8.44 1.95 -15.38
CA ARG A 14 -9.00 2.49 -16.63
C ARG A 14 -10.27 3.30 -16.39
N LEU A 15 -10.26 4.06 -15.32
CA LEU A 15 -11.36 4.96 -14.98
C LEU A 15 -10.94 6.39 -15.23
N ASP A 16 -11.84 7.19 -15.77
CA ASP A 16 -11.56 8.60 -16.01
C ASP A 16 -12.69 9.50 -15.53
N ASP A 17 -13.61 8.95 -14.76
CA ASP A 17 -14.77 9.68 -14.27
C ASP A 17 -14.48 10.26 -12.88
N GLU A 18 -14.71 11.55 -12.72
CA GLU A 18 -14.52 12.22 -11.44
C GLU A 18 -15.40 11.64 -10.33
N ILE A 19 -16.53 11.07 -10.70
CA ILE A 19 -17.44 10.45 -9.73
C ILE A 19 -16.75 9.27 -9.03
N ASP A 20 -15.95 8.54 -9.77
CA ASP A 20 -15.26 7.36 -9.21
C ASP A 20 -14.02 7.74 -8.41
N LYS A 21 -13.54 8.98 -8.52
CA LYS A 21 -12.30 9.40 -7.91
C LYS A 21 -12.31 9.25 -6.39
N THR A 22 -13.38 9.67 -5.74
CA THR A 22 -13.48 9.57 -4.29
C THR A 22 -13.47 8.12 -3.82
N MET A 23 -14.16 7.26 -4.55
CA MET A 23 -14.19 5.83 -4.26
C MET A 23 -12.78 5.23 -4.39
N VAL A 24 -12.10 5.59 -5.48
CA VAL A 24 -10.74 5.08 -5.73
C VAL A 24 -9.77 5.58 -4.66
N GLU A 25 -9.91 6.83 -4.23
CA GLU A 25 -9.08 7.36 -3.14
C GLU A 25 -9.24 6.51 -1.88
N GLY A 26 -10.46 6.11 -1.55
CA GLY A 26 -10.71 5.26 -0.40
C GLY A 26 -10.07 3.90 -0.55
N TYR A 27 -10.20 3.28 -1.72
CA TYR A 27 -9.57 1.98 -1.96
C TYR A 27 -8.05 2.09 -1.92
N LEU A 28 -7.51 3.17 -2.47
CA LEU A 28 -6.06 3.37 -2.48
C LEU A 28 -5.53 3.53 -1.05
N ALA A 29 -6.20 4.33 -0.23
CA ALA A 29 -5.80 4.49 1.16
C ALA A 29 -5.85 3.16 1.91
N ALA A 30 -6.91 2.37 1.69
CA ALA A 30 -7.05 1.07 2.33
C ALA A 30 -5.97 0.11 1.84
N ALA A 31 -5.66 0.14 0.55
CA ALA A 31 -4.64 -0.73 -0.01
C ALA A 31 -3.25 -0.41 0.53
N GLU A 32 -2.94 0.89 0.63
CA GLU A 32 -1.66 1.30 1.20
C GLU A 32 -1.53 0.89 2.66
N ASP A 33 -2.60 1.07 3.41
CA ASP A 33 -2.62 0.67 4.81
C ASP A 33 -2.42 -0.84 4.96
N ALA A 34 -3.12 -1.62 4.15
CA ALA A 34 -2.98 -3.08 4.17
C ALA A 34 -1.55 -3.50 3.83
N ALA A 35 -0.96 -2.84 2.82
CA ALA A 35 0.42 -3.15 2.43
C ALA A 35 1.39 -2.81 3.56
N MET A 36 1.22 -1.67 4.20
CA MET A 36 2.08 -1.28 5.32
C MET A 36 1.95 -2.25 6.49
N GLN A 37 0.74 -2.71 6.77
CA GLN A 37 0.52 -3.68 7.83
C GLN A 37 1.18 -5.01 7.50
N PHE A 38 1.08 -5.44 6.26
CA PHE A 38 1.73 -6.68 5.82
C PHE A 38 3.25 -6.57 5.94
N LEU A 39 3.79 -5.41 5.55
CA LEU A 39 5.23 -5.17 5.58
C LEU A 39 5.77 -4.97 6.98
N ASN A 40 4.93 -4.59 7.93
CA ASN A 40 5.32 -4.18 9.27
C ASN A 40 6.27 -2.98 9.24
N ARG A 41 6.12 -2.13 8.23
CA ARG A 41 6.90 -0.90 8.09
C ARG A 41 6.12 0.07 7.19
N ARG A 42 6.46 1.33 7.28
CA ARG A 42 5.78 2.36 6.49
C ARG A 42 6.64 2.73 5.29
N PHE A 43 5.99 3.07 4.19
CA PHE A 43 6.69 3.59 3.02
C PHE A 43 6.22 5.01 2.71
N PHE A 44 7.08 5.76 2.06
CA PHE A 44 6.84 7.17 1.76
C PHE A 44 7.14 7.43 0.29
N ALA A 45 6.57 8.51 -0.23
CA ALA A 45 6.69 8.82 -1.65
C ALA A 45 8.12 9.15 -2.05
N ASP A 46 8.84 9.88 -1.19
CA ASP A 46 10.20 10.30 -1.49
C ASP A 46 10.97 10.55 -0.19
N GLN A 47 12.23 10.93 -0.35
CA GLN A 47 13.10 11.15 0.80
C GLN A 47 12.60 12.31 1.69
N ALA A 48 12.05 13.36 1.08
CA ALA A 48 11.55 14.49 1.85
C ALA A 48 10.39 14.08 2.75
N ALA A 49 9.46 13.27 2.24
CA ALA A 49 8.34 12.78 3.04
C ALA A 49 8.84 11.89 4.17
N LEU A 50 9.81 11.04 3.89
CA LEU A 50 10.38 10.15 4.89
C LEU A 50 11.08 10.95 6.00
N ASP A 51 11.88 11.93 5.62
CA ASP A 51 12.60 12.78 6.59
C ASP A 51 11.63 13.54 7.48
N SER A 52 10.55 14.06 6.90
CA SER A 52 9.52 14.76 7.66
C SER A 52 8.87 13.83 8.68
N ALA A 53 8.59 12.59 8.28
CA ALA A 53 7.99 11.60 9.18
C ALA A 53 8.95 11.22 10.31
N VAL A 54 10.25 11.12 10.00
CA VAL A 54 11.26 10.84 11.03
C VAL A 54 11.29 11.97 12.05
N GLU A 55 11.27 13.23 11.60
CA GLU A 55 11.25 14.38 12.50
C GLU A 55 10.02 14.37 13.38
N ASN A 56 8.87 13.98 12.85
CA ASN A 56 7.62 13.95 13.59
C ASN A 56 7.42 12.65 14.37
N GLU A 57 8.40 11.77 14.34
CA GLU A 57 8.33 10.47 15.00
C GLU A 57 7.16 9.62 14.52
N SER A 58 6.78 9.79 13.27
CA SER A 58 5.67 9.04 12.68
C SER A 58 6.12 8.04 11.62
N ALA A 59 7.43 7.89 11.43
CA ALA A 59 7.96 7.00 10.40
C ALA A 59 7.87 5.51 10.76
N GLY A 60 7.82 5.19 12.04
CA GLY A 60 7.83 3.81 12.49
C GLY A 60 9.22 3.19 12.37
N ASP A 61 9.27 1.86 12.42
CA ASP A 61 10.53 1.13 12.32
C ASP A 61 10.89 0.90 10.86
N ARG A 62 12.15 1.12 10.54
CA ARG A 62 12.70 0.83 9.21
C ARG A 62 11.82 1.39 8.07
N PRO A 63 11.56 2.71 8.09
CA PRO A 63 10.78 3.30 7.00
C PRO A 63 11.52 3.17 5.68
N LEU A 64 10.78 3.16 4.58
CA LEU A 64 11.39 3.08 3.26
C LEU A 64 10.69 3.99 2.27
N ILE A 65 11.34 4.22 1.15
CA ILE A 65 10.74 4.96 0.04
C ILE A 65 10.08 3.92 -0.86
N ILE A 66 8.88 4.23 -1.34
CA ILE A 66 8.12 3.28 -2.15
C ILE A 66 8.92 2.86 -3.39
N THR A 67 8.86 1.57 -3.69
CA THR A 67 9.54 1.01 -4.87
C THR A 67 8.50 0.65 -5.91
N PRO A 68 8.92 0.43 -7.18
CA PRO A 68 7.98 -0.03 -8.20
C PRO A 68 7.25 -1.32 -7.81
N SER A 69 7.95 -2.24 -7.15
CA SER A 69 7.31 -3.48 -6.70
C SER A 69 6.20 -3.21 -5.68
N ILE A 70 6.46 -2.33 -4.72
CA ILE A 70 5.47 -1.97 -3.71
C ILE A 70 4.30 -1.26 -4.36
N GLN A 71 4.59 -0.34 -5.30
CA GLN A 71 3.53 0.36 -6.00
C GLN A 71 2.64 -0.62 -6.78
N SER A 72 3.24 -1.55 -7.49
CA SER A 72 2.49 -2.57 -8.23
C SER A 72 1.63 -3.41 -7.30
N ALA A 73 2.16 -3.79 -6.13
CA ALA A 73 1.41 -4.55 -5.16
C ALA A 73 0.20 -3.79 -4.65
N VAL A 74 0.38 -2.50 -4.34
CA VAL A 74 -0.73 -1.66 -3.87
C VAL A 74 -1.79 -1.55 -4.95
N LEU A 75 -1.38 -1.36 -6.21
CA LEU A 75 -2.34 -1.27 -7.30
C LEU A 75 -3.09 -2.57 -7.52
N LEU A 76 -2.45 -3.72 -7.30
CA LEU A 76 -3.14 -5.01 -7.35
C LEU A 76 -4.20 -5.10 -6.27
N ILE A 77 -3.89 -4.61 -5.07
CA ILE A 77 -4.86 -4.60 -3.98
C ILE A 77 -6.03 -3.69 -4.32
N VAL A 78 -5.75 -2.50 -4.88
CA VAL A 78 -6.80 -1.58 -5.31
C VAL A 78 -7.71 -2.25 -6.32
N GLY A 79 -7.15 -2.92 -7.32
CA GLY A 79 -7.92 -3.64 -8.33
C GLY A 79 -8.80 -4.71 -7.71
N TRP A 80 -8.24 -5.46 -6.76
CA TRP A 80 -9.00 -6.50 -6.08
C TRP A 80 -10.17 -5.90 -5.28
N LEU A 81 -9.92 -4.80 -4.56
CA LEU A 81 -10.96 -4.13 -3.79
C LEU A 81 -12.06 -3.61 -4.73
N TYR A 82 -11.66 -3.05 -5.86
CA TYR A 82 -12.61 -2.52 -6.82
C TYR A 82 -13.51 -3.62 -7.39
N GLU A 83 -12.94 -4.77 -7.71
CA GLU A 83 -13.68 -5.89 -8.29
C GLU A 83 -14.57 -6.61 -7.27
N ASN A 84 -14.21 -6.55 -6.00
CA ASN A 84 -14.91 -7.28 -4.95
C ASN A 84 -15.69 -6.36 -4.00
N ARG A 85 -16.01 -5.17 -4.45
CA ARG A 85 -16.60 -4.14 -3.58
C ARG A 85 -17.99 -4.46 -3.05
N GLY A 86 -18.64 -5.46 -3.60
CA GLY A 86 -19.97 -5.85 -3.15
C GLY A 86 -19.98 -7.04 -2.22
N ASP A 87 -18.81 -7.62 -1.98
CA ASP A 87 -18.70 -8.86 -1.21
C ASP A 87 -18.24 -8.59 0.22
N ASP A 88 -18.41 -9.59 1.07
CA ASP A 88 -17.78 -9.59 2.37
C ASP A 88 -16.30 -9.76 2.14
N LEU A 89 -15.56 -8.67 2.32
CA LEU A 89 -14.16 -8.69 2.02
C LEU A 89 -13.36 -9.38 3.11
N SER A 90 -12.61 -10.38 2.70
CA SER A 90 -11.62 -10.97 3.57
C SER A 90 -10.49 -9.95 3.75
N PRO A 91 -9.87 -9.86 4.91
CA PRO A 91 -8.74 -8.98 5.09
C PRO A 91 -7.47 -9.48 4.40
N ASP A 92 -7.55 -10.61 3.73
CA ASP A 92 -6.37 -11.19 3.10
C ASP A 92 -5.94 -10.42 1.88
N ILE A 93 -4.64 -10.20 1.78
CA ILE A 93 -4.05 -9.54 0.64
C ILE A 93 -3.94 -10.56 -0.50
N PRO A 94 -4.28 -10.17 -1.75
CA PRO A 94 -4.14 -11.09 -2.89
C PRO A 94 -2.73 -11.66 -2.99
N GLY A 95 -2.64 -12.93 -3.36
CA GLY A 95 -1.36 -13.64 -3.44
C GLY A 95 -0.28 -12.93 -4.23
N PRO A 96 -0.57 -12.44 -5.47
CA PRO A 96 0.45 -11.71 -6.24
C PRO A 96 0.98 -10.48 -5.53
N ALA A 97 0.11 -9.76 -4.81
CA ALA A 97 0.56 -8.60 -4.05
C ALA A 97 1.47 -9.02 -2.91
N CYS A 98 1.13 -10.10 -2.20
CA CYS A 98 1.98 -10.62 -1.14
C CYS A 98 3.35 -11.01 -1.68
N TRP A 99 3.38 -11.63 -2.85
CA TRP A 99 4.63 -12.03 -3.47
C TRP A 99 5.54 -10.83 -3.75
N LEU A 100 4.94 -9.73 -4.23
CA LEU A 100 5.69 -8.52 -4.53
C LEU A 100 6.17 -7.81 -3.28
N LEU A 101 5.39 -7.87 -2.21
CA LEU A 101 5.71 -7.19 -0.95
C LEU A 101 6.69 -7.97 -0.08
N ASN A 102 6.70 -9.27 -0.23
CA ASN A 102 7.43 -10.15 0.69
C ASN A 102 8.91 -9.79 0.88
N PRO A 103 9.67 -9.44 -0.17
CA PRO A 103 11.08 -9.08 0.00
C PRO A 103 11.32 -7.88 0.91
N TRP A 104 10.30 -7.02 1.08
CA TRP A 104 10.43 -5.79 1.85
C TRP A 104 9.87 -5.93 3.26
N ARG A 105 9.26 -7.07 3.56
CA ARG A 105 8.56 -7.29 4.81
C ARG A 105 9.53 -7.52 5.96
N ILE A 106 9.27 -6.81 7.09
CA ILE A 106 9.95 -7.12 8.32
C ILE A 106 9.16 -8.26 8.95
N GLN A 107 9.82 -9.40 9.11
CA GLN A 107 9.18 -10.54 9.74
C GLN A 107 9.51 -10.54 11.22
N TRP A 108 8.47 -10.51 12.03
CA TRP A 108 8.63 -10.57 13.47
C TRP A 108 8.82 -12.03 13.86
N VAL A 109 9.90 -12.61 13.38
CA VAL A 109 10.16 -14.00 13.62
C VAL A 109 10.98 -14.11 14.87
N PHE A 110 10.58 -15.02 15.64
CA PHE A 110 11.24 -15.20 16.86
C PHE A 110 12.38 -16.11 16.77
N SER A 111 12.69 -16.46 15.79
CA SER A 111 13.67 -17.39 15.54
C SER A 111 15.02 -16.94 15.82
N ARG A 112 14.58 -16.28 15.92
CA ARG A 112 15.17 -16.00 15.86
C ARG A 112 15.89 -16.26 16.23
N ARG A 113 16.03 -16.52 16.33
CA ARG A 113 16.51 -16.81 16.56
C ARG A 113 16.98 -17.04 16.77
N GLY A 114 17.03 -17.01 16.82
CA GLY A 114 17.57 -17.26 17.09
C GLY A 114 18.02 -17.51 17.27
#